data_db1e9f3d36a36da5b1e4d9bab4d61ad0
#
_entry.id   db1e9f3d36a36da5b1e4d9bab4d61ad0
#
_cell.length_a   1.000
_cell.length_b   1.000
_cell.length_c   1.000
_cell.angle_alpha   90.00
_cell.angle_beta   90.00
_cell.angle_gamma   90.00
#
_symmetry.space_group_name_H-M   'P 1'
#
loop_
_entity.id
_entity.type
_entity.pdbx_description
1 polymer ?
#
loop_
_entity_poly.entity_id
_entity_poly.type
_entity_poly.pdbx_seq_one_letter_code
_entity_poly.pdbx_strand_id
1 'polypeptide(L)'
;MKKITLSFLLLALLLTSCGEYNKILKSTDYDYKYEAAKTYFAKGQYSKAAVLLNELITIMKGSDKAEESLYMLGMSYYNMK
;
A
#
# COMPACT_ATOMS: atom_id res chain seq x y z
N MET A 1 -29.67 -15.24 -12.28
CA MET A 1 -29.76 -13.86 -11.75
C MET A 1 -28.85 -13.62 -10.57
N LYS A 2 -28.76 -14.53 -9.59
CA LYS A 2 -27.88 -14.35 -8.40
C LYS A 2 -26.41 -14.31 -8.75
N LYS A 3 -25.97 -15.03 -9.80
CA LYS A 3 -24.56 -15.06 -10.23
C LYS A 3 -24.09 -13.74 -10.83
N ILE A 4 -24.95 -13.05 -11.54
CA ILE A 4 -24.62 -11.77 -12.17
C ILE A 4 -24.48 -10.67 -11.11
N THR A 5 -25.34 -10.69 -10.08
CA THR A 5 -25.29 -9.72 -8.98
C THR A 5 -24.00 -9.89 -8.16
N LEU A 6 -23.61 -11.13 -7.90
CA LEU A 6 -22.37 -11.43 -7.14
C LEU A 6 -21.13 -10.99 -7.91
N SER A 7 -21.09 -11.25 -9.22
CA SER A 7 -19.99 -10.85 -10.09
C SER A 7 -19.87 -9.33 -10.17
N PHE A 8 -20.97 -8.63 -10.21
CA PHE A 8 -21.00 -7.16 -10.24
C PHE A 8 -20.51 -6.57 -8.92
N LEU A 9 -20.88 -7.17 -7.80
CA LEU A 9 -20.43 -6.76 -6.47
C LEU A 9 -18.92 -6.94 -6.32
N LEU A 10 -18.39 -8.04 -6.82
CA LEU A 10 -16.95 -8.33 -6.78
C LEU A 10 -16.16 -7.32 -7.61
N LEU A 11 -16.68 -6.95 -8.77
CA LEU A 11 -16.07 -5.96 -9.65
C LEU A 11 -16.06 -4.58 -9.00
N ALA A 12 -17.13 -4.21 -8.31
CA ALA A 12 -17.24 -2.94 -7.58
C ALA A 12 -16.21 -2.87 -6.45
N LEU A 13 -15.98 -3.97 -5.74
CA LEU A 13 -14.96 -4.04 -4.68
C LEU A 13 -13.55 -3.85 -5.22
N LEU A 14 -13.26 -4.42 -6.39
CA LEU A 14 -11.96 -4.27 -7.04
C LEU A 14 -11.71 -2.82 -7.48
N LEU A 15 -12.72 -2.16 -8.02
CA LEU A 15 -12.65 -0.75 -8.42
C LEU A 15 -12.44 0.17 -7.21
N THR A 16 -13.14 -0.10 -6.12
CA THR A 16 -13.00 0.65 -4.87
C THR A 16 -11.58 0.52 -4.31
N SER A 17 -11.02 -0.70 -4.36
CA SER A 17 -9.67 -0.98 -3.88
C SER A 17 -8.62 -0.21 -4.68
N CYS A 18 -8.74 -0.17 -6.01
CA CYS A 18 -7.83 0.59 -6.88
C CYS A 18 -7.94 2.09 -6.64
N GLY A 19 -9.16 2.60 -6.44
CA GLY A 19 -9.41 4.01 -6.16
C GLY A 19 -8.80 4.44 -4.83
N GLU A 20 -8.88 3.58 -3.83
CA GLU A 20 -8.29 3.83 -2.52
C GLU A 20 -6.76 3.93 -2.59
N TYR A 21 -6.12 3.03 -3.31
CA TYR A 21 -4.67 3.04 -3.49
C TYR A 21 -4.20 4.32 -4.19
N ASN A 22 -4.89 4.72 -5.26
CA ASN A 22 -4.57 5.95 -5.97
C ASN A 22 -4.70 7.18 -5.07
N LYS A 23 -5.71 7.20 -4.20
CA LYS A 23 -5.93 8.27 -3.24
C LYS A 23 -4.77 8.34 -2.24
N ILE A 24 -4.29 7.19 -1.76
CA ILE A 24 -3.16 7.10 -0.85
C ILE A 24 -1.89 7.61 -1.52
N LEU A 25 -1.65 7.24 -2.78
CA LEU A 25 -0.47 7.68 -3.53
C LEU A 25 -0.39 9.21 -3.64
N LYS A 26 -1.53 9.87 -3.78
CA LYS A 26 -1.62 11.33 -3.94
C LYS A 26 -1.66 12.07 -2.61
N SER A 27 -1.79 11.36 -1.49
CA SER A 27 -1.90 11.97 -0.17
C SER A 27 -0.60 12.64 0.25
N THR A 28 -0.74 13.82 0.86
CA THR A 28 0.37 14.53 1.51
C THR A 28 0.37 14.32 3.01
N ASP A 29 -0.59 13.57 3.53
CA ASP A 29 -0.59 13.11 4.92
C ASP A 29 0.33 11.89 5.01
N TYR A 30 1.58 12.11 5.35
CA TYR A 30 2.60 11.07 5.31
C TYR A 30 2.48 10.07 6.44
N ASP A 31 1.90 10.44 7.58
CA ASP A 31 1.59 9.48 8.63
C ASP A 31 0.52 8.49 8.19
N TYR A 32 -0.51 8.99 7.52
CA TYR A 32 -1.55 8.15 6.92
C TYR A 32 -0.96 7.23 5.85
N LYS A 33 -0.10 7.78 5.00
CA LYS A 33 0.58 7.01 3.93
C LYS A 33 1.46 5.90 4.52
N TYR A 34 2.16 6.20 5.61
CA TYR A 34 2.99 5.22 6.32
C TYR A 34 2.15 4.08 6.89
N GLU A 35 1.03 4.39 7.54
CA GLU A 35 0.13 3.36 8.07
C GLU A 35 -0.46 2.50 6.96
N ALA A 36 -0.80 3.12 5.83
CA ALA A 36 -1.29 2.39 4.65
C ALA A 36 -0.23 1.44 4.10
N ALA A 37 1.02 1.89 4.03
CA ALA A 37 2.14 1.05 3.58
C ALA A 37 2.32 -0.17 4.48
N LYS A 38 2.23 0.02 5.79
CA LYS A 38 2.31 -1.09 6.76
C LYS A 38 1.17 -2.10 6.55
N THR A 39 -0.02 -1.60 6.26
CA THR A 39 -1.19 -2.45 6.01
C THR A 39 -1.00 -3.29 4.75
N TYR A 40 -0.55 -2.67 3.66
CA TYR A 40 -0.26 -3.41 2.42
C TYR A 40 0.83 -4.45 2.63
N PHE A 41 1.88 -4.10 3.36
CA PHE A 41 2.96 -5.01 3.69
C PHE A 41 2.44 -6.22 4.47
N ALA A 42 1.63 -5.99 5.50
CA ALA A 42 1.08 -7.05 6.34
C ALA A 42 0.16 -8.00 5.57
N LYS A 43 -0.53 -7.48 4.55
CA LYS A 43 -1.41 -8.27 3.68
C LYS A 43 -0.66 -9.01 2.57
N GLY A 44 0.65 -8.87 2.48
CA GLY A 44 1.44 -9.48 1.43
C GLY A 44 1.35 -8.77 0.09
N GLN A 45 0.81 -7.56 0.05
CA GLN A 45 0.74 -6.73 -1.16
C GLN A 45 2.01 -5.91 -1.30
N TYR A 46 3.11 -6.62 -1.54
CA TYR A 46 4.47 -6.07 -1.47
C TYR A 46 4.75 -5.01 -2.53
N SER A 47 4.22 -5.17 -3.72
CA SER A 47 4.42 -4.21 -4.80
C SER A 47 3.83 -2.84 -4.45
N LYS A 48 2.62 -2.82 -3.89
CA LYS A 48 1.97 -1.58 -3.43
C LYS A 48 2.70 -0.98 -2.25
N ALA A 49 3.08 -1.81 -1.28
CA ALA A 49 3.85 -1.37 -0.13
C ALA A 49 5.18 -0.74 -0.55
N ALA A 50 5.89 -1.37 -1.48
CA ALA A 50 7.19 -0.90 -1.94
C ALA A 50 7.13 0.51 -2.55
N VAL A 51 6.12 0.80 -3.34
CA VAL A 51 5.94 2.13 -3.94
C VAL A 51 5.80 3.21 -2.87
N LEU A 52 4.95 2.96 -1.87
CA LEU A 52 4.72 3.90 -0.77
C LEU A 52 5.96 4.03 0.12
N LEU A 53 6.61 2.91 0.44
CA LEU A 53 7.78 2.88 1.32
C LEU A 53 8.97 3.61 0.69
N ASN A 54 9.15 3.48 -0.62
CA ASN A 54 10.23 4.14 -1.33
C ASN A 54 10.14 5.68 -1.21
N GLU A 55 8.93 6.21 -1.31
CA GLU A 55 8.67 7.64 -1.12
C GLU A 55 8.90 8.04 0.34
N LEU A 56 8.40 7.25 1.29
CA LEU A 56 8.46 7.57 2.71
C LEU A 56 9.90 7.60 3.26
N ILE A 57 10.78 6.77 2.74
CA ILE A 57 12.20 6.76 3.15
C ILE A 57 12.83 8.14 2.94
N THR A 58 12.53 8.78 1.82
CA THR A 58 13.05 10.09 1.48
C THR A 58 12.41 11.18 2.34
N ILE A 59 11.09 11.15 2.47
CA ILE A 59 10.32 12.19 3.15
C ILE A 59 10.56 12.17 4.66
N MET A 60 10.64 10.98 5.25
CA MET A 60 10.78 10.80 6.70
C MET A 60 12.23 10.59 7.14
N LYS A 61 13.18 10.99 6.29
CA LYS A 61 14.61 10.82 6.53
C LYS A 61 15.01 11.37 7.91
N GLY A 62 15.74 10.55 8.66
CA GLY A 62 16.18 10.92 10.00
C GLY A 62 15.23 10.54 11.11
N SER A 63 14.08 9.95 10.79
CA SER A 63 13.10 9.49 11.77
C SER A 63 13.12 7.97 11.91
N ASP A 64 12.54 7.46 13.00
CA ASP A 64 12.39 6.03 13.23
C ASP A 64 11.51 5.38 12.14
N LYS A 65 10.55 6.14 11.62
CA LYS A 65 9.67 5.66 10.56
C LYS A 65 10.41 5.42 9.25
N ALA A 66 11.42 6.21 8.96
CA ALA A 66 12.26 6.00 7.77
C ALA A 66 13.05 4.69 7.87
N GLU A 67 13.61 4.39 9.04
CA GLU A 67 14.34 3.15 9.28
C GLU A 67 13.42 1.94 9.13
N GLU A 68 12.23 2.00 9.73
CA GLU A 68 11.23 0.94 9.62
C GLU A 68 10.76 0.77 8.18
N SER A 69 10.58 1.88 7.45
CA SER A 69 10.21 1.85 6.04
C SER A 69 11.28 1.17 5.19
N LEU A 70 12.54 1.44 5.48
CA LEU A 70 13.66 0.81 4.77
C LEU A 70 13.68 -0.70 4.99
N TYR A 71 13.43 -1.15 6.23
CA TYR A 71 13.33 -2.57 6.55
C TYR A 71 12.20 -3.23 5.76
N MET A 72 11.00 -2.63 5.81
CA MET A 72 9.84 -3.17 5.10
C MET A 72 10.05 -3.16 3.58
N LEU A 73 10.72 -2.14 3.06
CA LEU A 73 11.03 -2.08 1.62
C LEU A 73 11.93 -3.24 1.21
N GLY A 74 12.99 -3.50 1.98
CA GLY A 74 13.89 -4.62 1.73
C GLY A 74 13.16 -5.96 1.76
N MET A 75 12.29 -6.13 2.76
CA MET A 75 11.49 -7.35 2.90
C MET A 75 10.46 -7.48 1.77
N SER A 76 9.91 -6.36 1.30
CA SER A 76 8.99 -6.36 0.16
C SER A 76 9.67 -6.88 -1.10
N TYR A 77 10.86 -6.38 -1.40
CA TYR A 77 11.63 -6.85 -2.55
C TYR A 77 12.03 -8.32 -2.42
N TYR A 78 12.42 -8.72 -1.23
CA TYR A 78 12.76 -10.12 -0.96
C TYR A 78 11.58 -11.04 -1.25
N ASN A 79 10.39 -10.65 -0.83
CA ASN A 79 9.19 -11.47 -0.98
C ASN A 79 8.60 -11.43 -2.39
N MET A 80 9.03 -10.47 -3.23
CA MET A 80 8.57 -10.37 -4.61
C MET A 80 9.36 -11.24 -5.59
N LYS A 81 10.39 -11.92 -5.15
CA LYS A 81 11.20 -12.78 -6.02
C LYS A 81 10.46 -13.97 -6.59
#